data_0484a2f4ce60d719339f9e6622c98b95
#
_entry.id   0484a2f4ce60d719339f9e6622c98b95
#
_cell.length_a   1.000
_cell.length_b   1.000
_cell.length_c   1.000
_cell.angle_alpha   90.00
_cell.angle_beta   90.00
_cell.angle_gamma   90.00
#
_symmetry.space_group_name_H-M   'P 1'
#
loop_
_entity.id
_entity.type
_entity.pdbx_description
1 polymer ?
#
loop_
_entity_poly.entity_id
_entity_poly.type
_entity_poly.pdbx_seq_one_letter_code
_entity_poly.pdbx_strand_id
1 'polypeptide(L)'
;MKSNFVIFSEPRTGSGALTSGLNHQNDIFCLKEIFRDKYLASKIINKLDQTSKIITLLGSDKSKWEKNRDKNFEDFLNSISELSNKKIFGYKFFEKHFRSFQDHKTYLNFLKENNTKIIVLQRNNILLQYISQLTAAMIESYSCTVKSKDSEKVFQLNSIKIDYNQYINYNKKIKRQFKDKLKVVKDYDLQYVNITYEDFVGEKFIECFKKIFNLLDLNFQNFIDPRNDGLIANHKKINVYKLKDKILNYELFKKQAEDNNDIETLNFLTETNDNVNL
;
A
#
# COMPACT_ATOMS: atom_id res chain seq x y z
N MET A 1 8.95 10.57 -22.77
CA MET A 1 7.94 10.14 -21.78
C MET A 1 8.61 9.93 -20.45
N LYS A 2 7.97 10.32 -19.34
CA LYS A 2 8.49 10.00 -18.01
C LYS A 2 8.34 8.49 -17.77
N SER A 3 9.30 7.90 -17.06
CA SER A 3 9.16 6.52 -16.60
C SER A 3 8.05 6.48 -15.54
N ASN A 4 7.12 5.56 -15.68
CA ASN A 4 5.99 5.43 -14.78
C ASN A 4 6.05 4.10 -14.02
N PHE A 5 5.56 4.08 -12.78
CA PHE A 5 5.39 2.84 -12.03
C PHE A 5 4.08 2.80 -11.25
N VAL A 6 3.66 1.58 -10.93
CA VAL A 6 2.46 1.32 -10.12
C VAL A 6 2.81 0.38 -8.98
N ILE A 7 2.34 0.71 -7.77
CA ILE A 7 2.42 -0.18 -6.62
C ILE A 7 1.14 -1.01 -6.55
N PHE A 8 1.22 -2.28 -6.94
CA PHE A 8 0.15 -3.26 -6.76
C PHE A 8 0.20 -3.80 -5.33
N SER A 9 -0.81 -3.50 -4.54
CA SER A 9 -0.85 -3.91 -3.14
C SER A 9 -2.29 -4.13 -2.66
N GLU A 10 -2.44 -4.60 -1.42
CA GLU A 10 -3.70 -4.59 -0.70
C GLU A 10 -3.65 -3.58 0.45
N PRO A 11 -4.79 -3.19 1.02
CA PRO A 11 -4.82 -2.39 2.23
C PRO A 11 -3.99 -3.04 3.36
N ARG A 12 -3.32 -2.21 4.15
CA ARG A 12 -2.54 -2.61 5.34
C ARG A 12 -1.27 -3.45 5.07
N THR A 13 -0.77 -3.44 3.84
CA THR A 13 0.51 -4.06 3.45
C THR A 13 1.73 -3.16 3.65
N GLY A 14 1.59 -1.98 4.28
CA GLY A 14 2.69 -1.02 4.40
C GLY A 14 2.89 -0.13 3.17
N SER A 15 1.99 -0.19 2.19
CA SER A 15 2.10 0.61 0.95
C SER A 15 2.16 2.13 1.20
N GLY A 16 1.62 2.61 2.33
CA GLY A 16 1.77 4.01 2.75
C GLY A 16 3.21 4.38 3.10
N ALA A 17 3.90 3.50 3.86
CA ALA A 17 5.30 3.67 4.22
C ALA A 17 6.19 3.62 2.97
N LEU A 18 5.95 2.64 2.08
CA LEU A 18 6.67 2.55 0.81
C LEU A 18 6.49 3.82 -0.05
N THR A 19 5.26 4.31 -0.19
CA THR A 19 4.99 5.58 -0.90
C THR A 19 5.75 6.75 -0.28
N SER A 20 5.82 6.83 1.06
CA SER A 20 6.57 7.89 1.75
C SER A 20 8.07 7.78 1.50
N GLY A 21 8.64 6.56 1.57
CA GLY A 21 10.05 6.31 1.29
C GLY A 21 10.44 6.61 -0.16
N LEU A 22 9.55 6.30 -1.13
CA LEU A 22 9.76 6.64 -2.53
C LEU A 22 9.69 8.16 -2.77
N ASN A 23 8.74 8.86 -2.16
CA ASN A 23 8.65 10.33 -2.26
C ASN A 23 9.83 11.07 -1.60
N HIS A 24 10.59 10.40 -0.76
CA HIS A 24 11.80 10.96 -0.16
C HIS A 24 12.95 11.04 -1.18
N GLN A 25 12.87 10.28 -2.26
CA GLN A 25 13.88 10.29 -3.32
C GLN A 25 13.73 11.52 -4.23
N ASN A 26 14.87 12.09 -4.63
CA ASN A 26 14.88 13.30 -5.45
C ASN A 26 14.20 13.15 -6.81
N ASP A 27 14.31 11.97 -7.41
CA ASP A 27 13.83 11.71 -8.77
C ASP A 27 12.41 11.12 -8.81
N ILE A 28 11.80 10.77 -7.68
CA ILE A 28 10.53 10.04 -7.62
C ILE A 28 9.40 10.90 -7.07
N PHE A 29 8.26 10.88 -7.75
CA PHE A 29 6.98 11.38 -7.25
C PHE A 29 5.95 10.25 -7.26
N CYS A 30 5.52 9.83 -6.07
CA CYS A 30 4.58 8.74 -5.89
C CYS A 30 3.30 9.22 -5.19
N LEU A 31 2.18 9.07 -5.86
CA LEU A 31 0.87 9.35 -5.30
C LEU A 31 0.32 8.13 -4.54
N LYS A 32 -0.60 8.41 -3.62
CA LYS A 32 -1.36 7.36 -2.94
C LYS A 32 -2.43 6.79 -3.92
N GLU A 33 -3.57 6.41 -3.43
CA GLU A 33 -4.66 5.73 -4.14
C GLU A 33 -5.40 6.70 -5.08
N ILE A 34 -4.87 6.96 -6.28
CA ILE A 34 -5.44 7.93 -7.22
C ILE A 34 -6.80 7.52 -7.80
N PHE A 35 -7.17 6.27 -7.70
CA PHE A 35 -8.44 5.73 -8.17
C PHE A 35 -9.50 5.54 -7.07
N ARG A 36 -9.24 6.03 -5.85
CA ARG A 36 -10.20 5.96 -4.75
C ARG A 36 -11.18 7.14 -4.80
N ASP A 37 -12.47 6.85 -4.77
CA ASP A 37 -13.58 7.78 -5.04
C ASP A 37 -13.71 9.01 -4.13
N LYS A 38 -13.06 9.04 -2.97
CA LYS A 38 -13.32 10.09 -1.97
C LYS A 38 -12.15 11.01 -1.63
N TYR A 39 -10.95 10.86 -2.23
CA TYR A 39 -9.77 11.36 -1.49
C TYR A 39 -8.84 12.31 -2.24
N LEU A 40 -9.04 12.57 -3.52
CA LEU A 40 -7.88 12.98 -4.30
C LEU A 40 -7.72 14.44 -4.62
N ALA A 41 -8.76 15.14 -5.00
CA ALA A 41 -8.61 16.52 -5.47
C ALA A 41 -7.84 17.39 -4.44
N SER A 42 -8.22 17.35 -3.16
CA SER A 42 -7.60 18.18 -2.14
C SER A 42 -6.16 17.79 -1.77
N LYS A 43 -5.82 16.48 -1.81
CA LYS A 43 -4.47 16.02 -1.41
C LYS A 43 -3.44 16.07 -2.52
N ILE A 44 -3.86 15.93 -3.78
CA ILE A 44 -2.98 16.20 -4.94
C ILE A 44 -2.71 17.70 -5.00
N ILE A 45 -3.74 18.52 -4.90
CA ILE A 45 -3.66 19.98 -4.91
C ILE A 45 -2.67 20.48 -3.85
N ASN A 46 -2.72 19.98 -2.62
CA ASN A 46 -1.84 20.41 -1.53
C ASN A 46 -0.37 19.93 -1.66
N LYS A 47 -0.08 19.00 -2.55
CA LYS A 47 1.29 18.50 -2.79
C LYS A 47 1.98 19.09 -4.02
N LEU A 48 1.21 19.69 -4.90
CA LEU A 48 1.71 20.26 -6.12
C LEU A 48 1.60 21.79 -5.98
N ASP A 49 2.73 22.48 -5.98
CA ASP A 49 2.82 23.96 -5.92
C ASP A 49 2.14 24.70 -7.09
N GLN A 50 1.39 23.98 -7.93
CA GLN A 50 0.74 24.47 -9.14
C GLN A 50 -0.79 24.38 -9.08
N THR A 51 -1.36 24.84 -7.99
CA THR A 51 -2.82 24.78 -7.70
C THR A 51 -3.70 25.25 -8.87
N SER A 52 -3.27 26.29 -9.61
CA SER A 52 -4.05 26.84 -10.73
C SER A 52 -4.12 25.91 -11.95
N LYS A 53 -3.00 25.26 -12.33
CA LYS A 53 -3.00 24.30 -13.45
C LYS A 53 -3.79 23.03 -13.13
N ILE A 54 -3.74 22.58 -11.88
CA ILE A 54 -4.49 21.41 -11.42
C ILE A 54 -5.99 21.68 -11.44
N ILE A 55 -6.44 22.83 -10.96
CA ILE A 55 -7.84 23.23 -11.00
C ILE A 55 -8.35 23.33 -12.44
N THR A 56 -7.51 23.80 -13.36
CA THR A 56 -7.87 23.88 -14.78
C THR A 56 -7.99 22.48 -15.43
N LEU A 57 -7.11 21.54 -15.08
CA LEU A 57 -7.12 20.18 -15.63
C LEU A 57 -8.19 19.28 -14.98
N LEU A 58 -8.37 19.39 -13.67
CA LEU A 58 -9.27 18.51 -12.91
C LEU A 58 -10.68 19.10 -12.75
N GLY A 59 -10.86 20.39 -13.03
CA GLY A 59 -12.10 21.12 -12.75
C GLY A 59 -12.28 21.42 -11.26
N SER A 60 -13.03 22.47 -10.95
CA SER A 60 -13.39 22.85 -9.56
C SER A 60 -14.41 21.88 -8.93
N ASP A 61 -14.98 20.99 -9.73
CA ASP A 61 -16.05 20.07 -9.33
C ASP A 61 -15.55 18.63 -9.30
N LYS A 62 -15.62 18.02 -8.12
CA LYS A 62 -15.25 16.62 -7.86
C LYS A 62 -15.96 15.64 -8.79
N SER A 63 -17.23 15.90 -9.12
CA SER A 63 -18.01 15.02 -10.00
C SER A 63 -17.50 15.03 -11.44
N LYS A 64 -16.99 16.15 -11.94
CA LYS A 64 -16.36 16.26 -13.25
C LYS A 64 -15.05 15.50 -13.32
N TRP A 65 -14.27 15.57 -12.23
CA TRP A 65 -12.99 14.86 -12.14
C TRP A 65 -13.14 13.34 -12.15
N GLU A 66 -14.06 12.81 -11.35
CA GLU A 66 -14.37 11.37 -11.34
C GLU A 66 -14.84 10.90 -12.71
N LYS A 67 -15.73 11.65 -13.37
CA LYS A 67 -16.18 11.35 -14.74
C LYS A 67 -15.06 11.41 -15.77
N ASN A 68 -14.18 12.39 -15.72
CA ASN A 68 -13.06 12.52 -16.64
C ASN A 68 -12.03 11.42 -16.43
N ARG A 69 -11.70 11.08 -15.17
CA ARG A 69 -10.84 9.96 -14.82
C ARG A 69 -11.37 8.64 -15.39
N ASP A 70 -12.64 8.35 -15.15
CA ASP A 70 -13.26 7.07 -15.53
C ASP A 70 -13.50 6.99 -17.06
N LYS A 71 -13.66 8.13 -17.73
CA LYS A 71 -13.87 8.20 -19.18
C LYS A 71 -12.58 8.16 -19.97
N ASN A 72 -11.51 8.76 -19.46
CA ASN A 72 -10.20 8.80 -20.11
C ASN A 72 -9.09 8.80 -19.05
N PHE A 73 -8.84 7.63 -18.45
CA PHE A 73 -7.83 7.47 -17.41
C PHE A 73 -6.39 7.71 -17.93
N GLU A 74 -6.15 7.52 -19.22
CA GLU A 74 -4.87 7.72 -19.88
C GLU A 74 -4.48 9.20 -19.90
N ASP A 75 -5.35 10.07 -20.42
CA ASP A 75 -5.15 11.52 -20.36
C ASP A 75 -5.03 12.03 -18.93
N PHE A 76 -5.80 11.44 -18.03
CA PHE A 76 -5.75 11.75 -16.61
C PHE A 76 -4.37 11.44 -16.01
N LEU A 77 -3.82 10.24 -16.24
CA LEU A 77 -2.51 9.84 -15.73
C LEU A 77 -1.39 10.67 -16.35
N ASN A 78 -1.46 10.92 -17.66
CA ASN A 78 -0.50 11.76 -18.37
C ASN A 78 -0.49 13.18 -17.79
N SER A 79 -1.65 13.79 -17.67
CA SER A 79 -1.80 15.14 -17.11
C SER A 79 -1.22 15.25 -15.69
N ILE A 80 -1.48 14.25 -14.80
CA ILE A 80 -0.92 14.25 -13.45
C ILE A 80 0.60 14.05 -13.47
N SER A 81 1.10 13.19 -14.34
CA SER A 81 2.55 12.94 -14.44
C SER A 81 3.31 14.20 -14.90
N GLU A 82 2.71 14.97 -15.80
CA GLU A 82 3.28 16.24 -16.31
C GLU A 82 3.36 17.33 -15.22
N LEU A 83 2.44 17.31 -14.26
CA LEU A 83 2.45 18.25 -13.14
C LEU A 83 3.63 18.03 -12.17
N SER A 84 4.23 16.86 -12.19
CA SER A 84 5.41 16.58 -11.40
C SER A 84 6.67 17.04 -12.14
N ASN A 85 7.57 17.76 -11.46
CA ASN A 85 8.91 18.10 -11.97
C ASN A 85 9.92 16.95 -11.79
N LYS A 86 9.51 15.81 -11.21
CA LYS A 86 10.35 14.64 -11.00
C LYS A 86 10.45 13.79 -12.26
N LYS A 87 11.53 13.00 -12.38
CA LYS A 87 11.81 12.15 -13.54
C LYS A 87 10.85 10.96 -13.63
N ILE A 88 10.45 10.43 -12.46
CA ILE A 88 9.65 9.22 -12.34
C ILE A 88 8.36 9.54 -11.61
N PHE A 89 7.25 9.09 -12.18
CA PHE A 89 5.92 9.21 -11.60
C PHE A 89 5.37 7.84 -11.22
N GLY A 90 4.74 7.72 -10.06
CA GLY A 90 4.08 6.49 -9.64
C GLY A 90 2.86 6.70 -8.77
N TYR A 91 2.10 5.64 -8.58
CA TYR A 91 0.91 5.65 -7.74
C TYR A 91 0.59 4.26 -7.20
N LYS A 92 -0.27 4.23 -6.17
CA LYS A 92 -0.77 2.97 -5.62
C LYS A 92 -2.04 2.52 -6.29
N PHE A 93 -2.12 1.21 -6.51
CA PHE A 93 -3.28 0.56 -7.07
C PHE A 93 -3.67 -0.66 -6.21
N PHE A 94 -4.96 -0.79 -5.86
CA PHE A 94 -5.52 -1.93 -5.15
C PHE A 94 -6.47 -2.71 -6.06
N GLU A 95 -6.63 -4.02 -5.83
CA GLU A 95 -7.53 -4.85 -6.64
C GLU A 95 -8.93 -4.27 -6.76
N LYS A 96 -9.46 -3.70 -5.66
CA LYS A 96 -10.79 -3.06 -5.68
C LYS A 96 -10.91 -1.92 -6.69
N HIS A 97 -9.78 -1.32 -7.12
CA HIS A 97 -9.77 -0.29 -8.16
C HIS A 97 -10.04 -0.88 -9.54
N PHE A 98 -9.68 -2.15 -9.80
CA PHE A 98 -10.04 -2.83 -11.04
C PHE A 98 -11.55 -2.87 -11.28
N ARG A 99 -12.34 -2.97 -10.19
CA ARG A 99 -13.81 -2.97 -10.28
C ARG A 99 -14.40 -1.63 -10.66
N SER A 100 -13.64 -0.54 -10.56
CA SER A 100 -14.08 0.80 -10.93
C SER A 100 -13.83 1.13 -12.40
N PHE A 101 -13.08 0.29 -13.13
CA PHE A 101 -12.89 0.43 -14.57
C PHE A 101 -13.85 -0.50 -15.32
N GLN A 102 -14.55 0.05 -16.30
CA GLN A 102 -15.44 -0.73 -17.17
C GLN A 102 -14.67 -1.74 -18.02
N ASP A 103 -13.39 -1.44 -18.31
CA ASP A 103 -12.50 -2.34 -19.03
C ASP A 103 -11.09 -2.34 -18.42
N HIS A 104 -10.87 -3.24 -17.45
CA HIS A 104 -9.55 -3.37 -16.83
C HIS A 104 -8.49 -3.94 -17.80
N LYS A 105 -8.89 -4.60 -18.87
CA LYS A 105 -7.98 -5.06 -19.92
C LYS A 105 -7.34 -3.87 -20.63
N THR A 106 -8.13 -2.82 -20.91
CA THR A 106 -7.63 -1.57 -21.48
C THR A 106 -6.57 -0.94 -20.58
N TYR A 107 -6.81 -0.93 -19.26
CA TYR A 107 -5.83 -0.41 -18.30
C TYR A 107 -4.52 -1.22 -18.31
N LEU A 108 -4.61 -2.54 -18.33
CA LEU A 108 -3.41 -3.40 -18.36
C LEU A 108 -2.63 -3.27 -19.67
N ASN A 109 -3.33 -3.15 -20.80
CA ASN A 109 -2.70 -2.84 -22.09
C ASN A 109 -1.98 -1.49 -22.03
N PHE A 110 -2.63 -0.46 -21.48
CA PHE A 110 -2.00 0.84 -21.28
C PHE A 110 -0.72 0.75 -20.42
N LEU A 111 -0.71 -0.02 -19.34
CA LEU A 111 0.50 -0.21 -18.53
C LEU A 111 1.63 -0.84 -19.38
N LYS A 112 1.30 -1.82 -20.21
CA LYS A 112 2.24 -2.49 -21.11
C LYS A 112 2.79 -1.54 -22.18
N GLU A 113 1.91 -0.86 -22.90
CA GLU A 113 2.25 0.06 -24.01
C GLU A 113 3.12 1.23 -23.52
N ASN A 114 2.89 1.68 -22.28
CA ASN A 114 3.68 2.73 -21.64
C ASN A 114 4.90 2.21 -20.87
N ASN A 115 5.25 0.93 -21.02
CA ASN A 115 6.37 0.29 -20.30
C ASN A 115 6.36 0.61 -18.80
N THR A 116 5.16 0.60 -18.20
CA THR A 116 4.97 0.95 -16.79
C THR A 116 5.54 -0.15 -15.92
N LYS A 117 6.40 0.21 -14.97
CA LYS A 117 7.04 -0.71 -14.02
C LYS A 117 6.09 -1.05 -12.88
N ILE A 118 6.13 -2.28 -12.39
CA ILE A 118 5.23 -2.72 -11.33
C ILE A 118 6.01 -3.10 -10.06
N ILE A 119 5.62 -2.50 -8.94
CA ILE A 119 6.06 -2.93 -7.62
C ILE A 119 4.93 -3.71 -6.98
N VAL A 120 5.07 -5.03 -6.85
CA VAL A 120 4.10 -5.87 -6.15
C VAL A 120 4.49 -5.91 -4.69
N LEU A 121 3.66 -5.34 -3.82
CA LEU A 121 3.89 -5.31 -2.38
C LEU A 121 2.87 -6.18 -1.66
N GLN A 122 3.35 -7.16 -0.92
CA GLN A 122 2.55 -8.04 -0.08
C GLN A 122 2.96 -7.94 1.40
N ARG A 123 2.14 -8.50 2.26
CA ARG A 123 2.46 -8.75 3.66
C ARG A 123 2.34 -10.24 3.93
N ASN A 124 3.41 -10.87 4.40
CA ASN A 124 3.43 -12.30 4.68
C ASN A 124 2.58 -12.63 5.90
N ASN A 125 2.72 -11.86 6.99
CA ASN A 125 1.90 -12.05 8.18
C ASN A 125 0.49 -11.47 7.96
N ILE A 126 -0.39 -12.30 7.39
CA ILE A 126 -1.78 -11.93 7.06
C ILE A 126 -2.61 -11.71 8.34
N LEU A 127 -2.28 -12.37 9.45
CA LEU A 127 -2.97 -12.13 10.73
C LEU A 127 -2.75 -10.69 11.22
N LEU A 128 -1.52 -10.20 11.18
CA LEU A 128 -1.23 -8.80 11.50
C LEU A 128 -1.85 -7.82 10.51
N GLN A 129 -1.97 -8.21 9.23
CA GLN A 129 -2.69 -7.41 8.24
C GLN A 129 -4.18 -7.30 8.58
N TYR A 130 -4.81 -8.42 8.96
CA TYR A 130 -6.21 -8.49 9.37
C TYR A 130 -6.47 -7.67 10.63
N ILE A 131 -5.65 -7.84 11.67
CA ILE A 131 -5.72 -7.04 12.90
C ILE A 131 -5.64 -5.55 12.59
N SER A 132 -4.69 -5.15 11.74
CA SER A 132 -4.56 -3.75 11.32
C SER A 132 -5.77 -3.24 10.55
N GLN A 133 -6.44 -4.11 9.78
CA GLN A 133 -7.68 -3.77 9.07
C GLN A 133 -8.84 -3.57 10.04
N LEU A 134 -9.02 -4.48 11.02
CA LEU A 134 -10.06 -4.37 12.05
C LEU A 134 -9.86 -3.11 12.89
N THR A 135 -8.64 -2.88 13.36
CA THR A 135 -8.30 -1.67 14.14
C THR A 135 -8.64 -0.40 13.37
N ALA A 136 -8.28 -0.33 12.09
CA ALA A 136 -8.59 0.84 11.26
C ALA A 136 -10.09 1.06 11.04
N ALA A 137 -10.87 -0.02 10.96
CA ALA A 137 -12.33 0.07 10.85
C ALA A 137 -12.96 0.56 12.15
N MET A 138 -12.49 0.10 13.30
CA MET A 138 -13.03 0.47 14.62
C MET A 138 -12.80 1.95 14.96
N ILE A 139 -11.68 2.52 14.54
CA ILE A 139 -11.35 3.95 14.77
C ILE A 139 -11.81 4.85 13.61
N GLU A 140 -12.50 4.30 12.62
CA GLU A 140 -12.90 5.00 11.39
C GLU A 140 -11.74 5.69 10.67
N SER A 141 -10.51 5.29 10.97
CA SER A 141 -9.30 5.86 10.41
C SER A 141 -8.45 4.80 9.72
N TYR A 142 -8.15 5.02 8.45
CA TYR A 142 -7.30 4.15 7.64
C TYR A 142 -5.85 4.65 7.52
N SER A 143 -5.54 5.80 8.12
CA SER A 143 -4.24 6.46 7.99
C SER A 143 -3.86 7.11 9.32
N CYS A 144 -3.39 6.30 10.26
CA CYS A 144 -2.82 6.82 11.51
C CYS A 144 -1.32 6.97 11.38
N THR A 145 -0.83 8.16 11.69
CA THR A 145 0.58 8.43 11.96
C THR A 145 0.73 8.81 13.44
N VAL A 146 1.90 8.65 14.01
CA VAL A 146 2.16 9.00 15.43
C VAL A 146 1.79 10.45 15.78
N LYS A 147 1.72 11.32 14.77
CA LYS A 147 1.36 12.74 14.92
C LYS A 147 -0.13 13.04 14.71
N SER A 148 -0.96 12.05 14.35
CA SER A 148 -2.39 12.29 14.15
C SER A 148 -3.16 12.16 15.46
N LYS A 149 -4.21 12.96 15.65
CA LYS A 149 -5.13 12.83 16.80
C LYS A 149 -5.75 11.43 16.91
N ASP A 150 -5.82 10.71 15.79
CA ASP A 150 -6.33 9.33 15.76
C ASP A 150 -5.32 8.32 16.33
N SER A 151 -4.02 8.67 16.44
CA SER A 151 -3.03 7.78 17.06
C SER A 151 -3.33 7.52 18.53
N GLU A 152 -3.82 8.51 19.26
CA GLU A 152 -4.23 8.35 20.67
C GLU A 152 -5.39 7.38 20.81
N LYS A 153 -6.40 7.47 19.91
CA LYS A 153 -7.52 6.52 19.89
C LYS A 153 -7.04 5.09 19.61
N VAL A 154 -6.05 4.93 18.73
CA VAL A 154 -5.46 3.61 18.41
C VAL A 154 -4.72 3.04 19.63
N PHE A 155 -3.99 3.88 20.36
CA PHE A 155 -3.31 3.46 21.58
C PHE A 155 -4.30 3.11 22.70
N GLN A 156 -5.48 3.72 22.72
CA GLN A 156 -6.55 3.41 23.68
C GLN A 156 -7.32 2.13 23.33
N LEU A 157 -7.30 1.68 22.08
CA LEU A 157 -7.87 0.40 21.64
C LEU A 157 -6.94 -0.76 22.05
N ASN A 158 -7.05 -1.14 23.34
CA ASN A 158 -6.15 -2.11 23.94
C ASN A 158 -6.29 -3.52 23.34
N SER A 159 -7.49 -3.89 22.83
CA SER A 159 -7.72 -5.25 22.31
C SER A 159 -8.91 -5.34 21.36
N ILE A 160 -8.88 -6.34 20.50
CA ILE A 160 -9.92 -6.65 19.53
C ILE A 160 -10.36 -8.11 19.64
N LYS A 161 -11.63 -8.37 19.41
CA LYS A 161 -12.13 -9.75 19.29
C LYS A 161 -12.01 -10.18 17.83
N ILE A 162 -11.45 -11.37 17.58
CA ILE A 162 -11.29 -11.94 16.25
C ILE A 162 -12.20 -13.16 16.11
N ASP A 163 -13.04 -13.16 15.09
CA ASP A 163 -13.75 -14.35 14.63
C ASP A 163 -12.82 -15.17 13.72
N TYR A 164 -12.57 -16.43 14.08
CA TYR A 164 -11.66 -17.29 13.37
C TYR A 164 -12.13 -17.56 11.91
N ASN A 165 -13.41 -17.80 11.70
CA ASN A 165 -13.94 -18.08 10.36
C ASN A 165 -13.85 -16.84 9.45
N GLN A 166 -14.11 -15.66 9.98
CA GLN A 166 -13.93 -14.41 9.23
C GLN A 166 -12.46 -14.19 8.87
N TYR A 167 -11.55 -14.48 9.81
CA TYR A 167 -10.11 -14.41 9.54
C TYR A 167 -9.69 -15.39 8.44
N ILE A 168 -10.12 -16.66 8.48
CA ILE A 168 -9.79 -17.64 7.46
C ILE A 168 -10.31 -17.24 6.07
N ASN A 169 -11.52 -16.70 6.01
CA ASN A 169 -12.06 -16.17 4.76
C ASN A 169 -11.21 -14.97 4.24
N TYR A 170 -10.79 -14.09 5.14
CA TYR A 170 -9.90 -12.99 4.80
C TYR A 170 -8.53 -13.49 4.31
N ASN A 171 -7.91 -14.46 5.00
CA ASN A 171 -6.63 -15.07 4.62
C ASN A 171 -6.70 -15.66 3.20
N LYS A 172 -7.72 -16.51 2.93
CA LYS A 172 -7.94 -17.08 1.60
C LYS A 172 -8.12 -16.02 0.52
N LYS A 173 -8.88 -14.97 0.83
CA LYS A 173 -9.08 -13.83 -0.09
C LYS A 173 -7.77 -13.13 -0.41
N ILE A 174 -6.98 -12.75 0.60
CA ILE A 174 -5.71 -12.03 0.40
C ILE A 174 -4.71 -12.85 -0.41
N LYS A 175 -4.58 -14.15 -0.10
CA LYS A 175 -3.71 -15.06 -0.86
C LYS A 175 -4.13 -15.15 -2.33
N ARG A 176 -5.43 -15.29 -2.60
CA ARG A 176 -5.94 -15.30 -3.97
C ARG A 176 -5.62 -13.99 -4.69
N GLN A 177 -5.93 -12.84 -4.07
CA GLN A 177 -5.67 -11.52 -4.64
C GLN A 177 -4.20 -11.30 -4.98
N PHE A 178 -3.30 -11.79 -4.12
CA PHE A 178 -1.87 -11.71 -4.39
C PHE A 178 -1.46 -12.60 -5.58
N LYS A 179 -1.96 -13.85 -5.61
CA LYS A 179 -1.71 -14.77 -6.73
C LYS A 179 -2.21 -14.19 -8.05
N ASP A 180 -3.41 -13.59 -8.04
CA ASP A 180 -4.01 -12.98 -9.22
C ASP A 180 -3.18 -11.79 -9.72
N LYS A 181 -2.63 -10.94 -8.82
CA LYS A 181 -1.72 -9.86 -9.20
C LYS A 181 -0.45 -10.37 -9.87
N LEU A 182 0.19 -11.40 -9.29
CA LEU A 182 1.38 -12.00 -9.89
C LEU A 182 1.08 -12.65 -11.24
N LYS A 183 -0.11 -13.26 -11.38
CA LYS A 183 -0.56 -13.79 -12.66
C LYS A 183 -0.72 -12.67 -13.69
N VAL A 184 -1.41 -11.59 -13.35
CA VAL A 184 -1.62 -10.44 -14.25
C VAL A 184 -0.30 -9.86 -14.73
N VAL A 185 0.68 -9.60 -13.86
CA VAL A 185 1.96 -9.02 -14.29
C VAL A 185 2.72 -9.95 -15.23
N LYS A 186 2.60 -11.27 -15.07
CA LYS A 186 3.20 -12.28 -15.95
C LYS A 186 2.46 -12.39 -17.29
N ASP A 187 1.14 -12.50 -17.26
CA ASP A 187 0.31 -12.66 -18.47
C ASP A 187 0.44 -11.46 -19.42
N TYR A 188 0.65 -10.26 -18.87
CA TYR A 188 0.86 -9.03 -19.64
C TYR A 188 2.34 -8.70 -19.91
N ASP A 189 3.25 -9.58 -19.49
CA ASP A 189 4.70 -9.36 -19.65
C ASP A 189 5.17 -8.00 -19.11
N LEU A 190 4.66 -7.62 -17.93
CA LEU A 190 5.02 -6.38 -17.27
C LEU A 190 6.31 -6.54 -16.47
N GLN A 191 7.21 -5.60 -16.55
CA GLN A 191 8.42 -5.60 -15.70
C GLN A 191 8.03 -5.34 -14.26
N TYR A 192 8.44 -6.21 -13.34
CA TYR A 192 8.05 -6.07 -11.94
C TYR A 192 9.12 -6.50 -10.95
N VAL A 193 8.97 -5.99 -9.74
CA VAL A 193 9.66 -6.48 -8.53
C VAL A 193 8.62 -6.88 -7.48
N ASN A 194 8.86 -8.02 -6.82
CA ASN A 194 8.05 -8.44 -5.68
C ASN A 194 8.78 -8.12 -4.38
N ILE A 195 8.08 -7.45 -3.45
CA ILE A 195 8.60 -7.00 -2.15
C ILE A 195 7.62 -7.41 -1.07
N THR A 196 8.13 -7.91 0.06
CA THR A 196 7.32 -8.15 1.24
C THR A 196 7.41 -6.96 2.20
N TYR A 197 6.34 -6.73 2.97
CA TYR A 197 6.36 -5.72 4.03
C TYR A 197 7.46 -6.01 5.06
N GLU A 198 7.61 -7.25 5.42
CA GLU A 198 8.59 -7.72 6.41
C GLU A 198 10.03 -7.43 5.96
N ASP A 199 10.37 -7.71 4.70
CA ASP A 199 11.67 -7.35 4.12
C ASP A 199 11.87 -5.84 4.06
N PHE A 200 10.80 -5.11 3.67
CA PHE A 200 10.84 -3.65 3.50
C PHE A 200 11.01 -2.90 4.83
N VAL A 201 10.50 -3.39 5.96
CA VAL A 201 10.67 -2.76 7.28
C VAL A 201 11.76 -3.38 8.12
N GLY A 202 12.31 -4.52 7.70
CA GLY A 202 13.31 -5.30 8.41
C GLY A 202 14.73 -5.09 7.87
N GLU A 203 15.56 -6.12 8.08
CA GLU A 203 16.97 -6.10 7.73
C GLU A 203 17.24 -5.95 6.22
N LYS A 204 16.33 -6.44 5.37
CA LYS A 204 16.44 -6.35 3.91
C LYS A 204 15.95 -5.03 3.32
N PHE A 205 15.75 -4.00 4.15
CA PHE A 205 15.27 -2.69 3.70
C PHE A 205 16.08 -2.14 2.52
N ILE A 206 17.41 -2.10 2.65
CA ILE A 206 18.32 -1.59 1.61
C ILE A 206 18.22 -2.44 0.33
N GLU A 207 18.12 -3.75 0.46
CA GLU A 207 17.96 -4.65 -0.70
C GLU A 207 16.64 -4.41 -1.42
N CYS A 208 15.55 -4.14 -0.69
CA CYS A 208 14.28 -3.77 -1.28
C CYS A 208 14.38 -2.51 -2.13
N PHE A 209 15.03 -1.44 -1.60
CA PHE A 209 15.24 -0.22 -2.37
C PHE A 209 16.19 -0.42 -3.56
N LYS A 210 17.26 -1.24 -3.43
CA LYS A 210 18.11 -1.62 -4.57
C LYS A 210 17.30 -2.27 -5.69
N LYS A 211 16.42 -3.22 -5.36
CA LYS A 211 15.53 -3.87 -6.34
C LYS A 211 14.61 -2.87 -7.02
N ILE A 212 14.04 -1.92 -6.26
CA ILE A 212 13.16 -0.87 -6.80
C ILE A 212 13.95 0.06 -7.72
N PHE A 213 15.13 0.53 -7.29
CA PHE A 213 15.96 1.43 -8.09
C PHE A 213 16.38 0.78 -9.40
N ASN A 214 16.79 -0.49 -9.37
CA ASN A 214 17.11 -1.26 -10.59
C ASN A 214 15.88 -1.36 -11.52
N LEU A 215 14.69 -1.66 -10.96
CA LEU A 215 13.46 -1.71 -11.75
C LEU A 215 13.15 -0.35 -12.40
N LEU A 216 13.41 0.75 -11.70
CA LEU A 216 13.10 2.12 -12.14
C LEU A 216 14.23 2.77 -12.96
N ASP A 217 15.29 2.03 -13.28
CA ASP A 217 16.48 2.51 -13.99
C ASP A 217 17.15 3.71 -13.29
N LEU A 218 17.16 3.69 -11.94
CA LEU A 218 17.78 4.71 -11.10
C LEU A 218 19.15 4.26 -10.58
N ASN A 219 20.10 5.21 -10.49
CA ASN A 219 21.37 4.95 -9.84
C ASN A 219 21.20 4.89 -8.32
N PHE A 220 21.50 3.73 -7.71
CA PHE A 220 21.37 3.53 -6.27
C PHE A 220 22.35 4.39 -5.45
N GLN A 221 23.43 4.91 -6.03
CA GLN A 221 24.32 5.86 -5.35
C GLN A 221 23.60 7.16 -4.94
N ASN A 222 22.50 7.49 -5.60
CA ASN A 222 21.66 8.66 -5.28
C ASN A 222 20.55 8.33 -4.26
N PHE A 223 20.56 7.13 -3.67
CA PHE A 223 19.56 6.73 -2.69
C PHE A 223 19.69 7.53 -1.40
N ILE A 224 18.58 8.09 -0.96
CA ILE A 224 18.46 8.80 0.32
C ILE A 224 17.70 7.88 1.27
N ASP A 225 18.34 7.47 2.37
CA ASP A 225 17.71 6.57 3.33
C ASP A 225 16.61 7.30 4.13
N PRO A 226 15.33 7.00 3.87
CA PRO A 226 14.23 7.68 4.54
C PRO A 226 14.10 7.36 6.03
N ARG A 227 14.88 6.41 6.55
CA ARG A 227 14.93 6.10 7.99
C ARG A 227 15.68 7.18 8.75
N ASN A 228 16.68 7.82 8.14
CA ASN A 228 17.48 8.89 8.77
C ASN A 228 16.62 10.10 9.15
N ASP A 229 15.57 10.39 8.37
CA ASP A 229 14.65 11.49 8.63
C ASP A 229 13.39 11.05 9.42
N GLY A 230 13.38 9.84 9.93
CA GLY A 230 12.28 9.28 10.69
C GLY A 230 10.99 9.08 9.88
N LEU A 231 11.03 9.22 8.56
CA LEU A 231 9.85 9.13 7.69
C LEU A 231 9.23 7.74 7.67
N ILE A 232 10.07 6.69 7.76
CA ILE A 232 9.60 5.31 7.87
C ILE A 232 9.44 4.92 9.34
N ALA A 233 10.31 5.37 10.23
CA ALA A 233 10.17 5.15 11.67
C ALA A 233 8.93 5.85 12.25
N ASN A 234 8.49 6.96 11.65
CA ASN A 234 7.24 7.65 12.04
C ASN A 234 5.97 6.87 11.64
N HIS A 235 6.08 5.84 10.81
CA HIS A 235 5.09 4.77 10.70
C HIS A 235 5.28 3.74 11.81
N LYS A 236 5.58 4.21 13.07
CA LYS A 236 5.65 3.32 14.23
C LYS A 236 4.49 2.35 14.15
N LYS A 237 4.84 1.07 14.23
CA LYS A 237 3.84 0.00 14.21
C LYS A 237 2.79 0.32 15.26
N ILE A 238 1.55 0.53 14.84
CA ILE A 238 0.41 0.66 15.74
C ILE A 238 0.25 -0.63 16.58
N ASN A 239 0.93 -1.69 16.19
CA ASN A 239 0.89 -3.03 16.79
C ASN A 239 2.24 -3.38 17.47
N VAL A 240 2.65 -2.60 18.47
CA VAL A 240 3.84 -2.88 19.32
C VAL A 240 3.52 -3.93 20.42
N TYR A 241 2.27 -4.36 20.51
CA TYR A 241 1.81 -5.26 21.58
C TYR A 241 1.98 -6.73 21.21
N LYS A 242 2.23 -7.58 22.21
CA LYS A 242 2.12 -9.02 22.04
C LYS A 242 0.73 -9.36 21.52
N LEU A 243 0.59 -10.28 20.60
CA LEU A 243 -0.72 -10.63 20.01
C LEU A 243 -1.72 -11.08 21.06
N LYS A 244 -1.26 -11.79 22.10
CA LYS A 244 -2.11 -12.22 23.21
C LYS A 244 -2.73 -11.04 24.00
N ASP A 245 -2.05 -9.89 24.04
CA ASP A 245 -2.56 -8.69 24.71
C ASP A 245 -3.49 -7.89 23.79
N LYS A 246 -3.36 -8.10 22.48
CA LYS A 246 -4.13 -7.41 21.45
C LYS A 246 -5.42 -8.15 21.07
N ILE A 247 -5.45 -9.46 21.19
CA ILE A 247 -6.60 -10.30 20.82
C ILE A 247 -7.36 -10.68 22.11
N LEU A 248 -8.56 -10.11 22.30
CA LEU A 248 -9.39 -10.36 23.50
C LEU A 248 -9.68 -11.84 23.74
N ASN A 249 -9.88 -12.59 22.70
CA ASN A 249 -10.21 -14.02 22.74
C ASN A 249 -9.04 -14.87 22.25
N TYR A 250 -7.80 -14.51 22.60
CA TYR A 250 -6.57 -15.13 22.09
C TYR A 250 -6.55 -16.65 22.25
N GLU A 251 -6.84 -17.16 23.47
CA GLU A 251 -6.79 -18.59 23.74
C GLU A 251 -7.86 -19.36 22.94
N LEU A 252 -9.07 -18.80 22.79
CA LEU A 252 -10.11 -19.38 21.96
C LEU A 252 -9.71 -19.39 20.48
N PHE A 253 -9.14 -18.28 19.99
CA PHE A 253 -8.69 -18.16 18.60
C PHE A 253 -7.54 -19.14 18.31
N LYS A 254 -6.58 -19.26 19.23
CA LYS A 254 -5.48 -20.23 19.13
C LYS A 254 -6.00 -21.67 19.12
N LYS A 255 -6.90 -22.02 20.04
CA LYS A 255 -7.53 -23.34 20.08
C LYS A 255 -8.25 -23.66 18.78
N GLN A 256 -8.99 -22.73 18.21
CA GLN A 256 -9.66 -22.93 16.90
C GLN A 256 -8.65 -23.18 15.78
N ALA A 257 -7.48 -22.52 15.78
CA ALA A 257 -6.41 -22.79 14.84
C ALA A 257 -5.81 -24.21 15.05
N GLU A 258 -5.62 -24.63 16.31
CA GLU A 258 -5.17 -25.98 16.66
C GLU A 258 -6.17 -27.05 16.20
N ASP A 259 -7.46 -26.89 16.52
CA ASP A 259 -8.53 -27.80 16.18
C ASP A 259 -8.69 -27.98 14.63
N ASN A 260 -8.32 -26.94 13.86
CA ASN A 260 -8.34 -26.96 12.39
C ASN A 260 -6.98 -27.29 11.75
N ASN A 261 -5.96 -27.64 12.52
CA ASN A 261 -4.59 -27.87 12.05
C ASN A 261 -4.04 -26.70 11.19
N ASP A 262 -4.39 -25.46 11.54
CA ASP A 262 -3.95 -24.27 10.83
C ASP A 262 -2.55 -23.84 11.30
N ILE A 263 -1.55 -24.60 10.83
CA ILE A 263 -0.13 -24.39 11.20
C ILE A 263 0.34 -22.98 10.85
N GLU A 264 -0.13 -22.41 9.74
CA GLU A 264 0.25 -21.07 9.34
C GLU A 264 -0.19 -20.01 10.36
N THR A 265 -1.45 -20.08 10.81
CA THR A 265 -1.97 -19.15 11.83
C THR A 265 -1.25 -19.35 13.15
N LEU A 266 -0.94 -20.59 13.55
CA LEU A 266 -0.17 -20.90 14.76
C LEU A 266 1.23 -20.31 14.70
N ASN A 267 1.92 -20.41 13.54
CA ASN A 267 3.22 -19.78 13.33
C ASN A 267 3.14 -18.26 13.45
N PHE A 268 2.12 -17.62 12.86
CA PHE A 268 1.93 -16.17 13.03
C PHE A 268 1.70 -15.74 14.48
N LEU A 269 1.04 -16.58 15.29
CA LEU A 269 0.83 -16.31 16.72
C LEU A 269 2.14 -16.42 17.53
N THR A 270 3.08 -17.27 17.09
CA THR A 270 4.38 -17.45 17.77
C THR A 270 5.43 -16.44 17.32
N GLU A 271 5.57 -16.19 16.00
CA GLU A 271 6.56 -15.27 15.42
C GLU A 271 6.49 -13.85 15.97
N THR A 272 5.29 -13.40 16.36
CA THR A 272 5.10 -12.05 16.88
C THR A 272 5.46 -11.89 18.36
N ASN A 273 5.70 -12.98 19.08
CA ASN A 273 6.14 -12.90 20.46
C ASN A 273 7.64 -12.58 20.59
N ASP A 274 8.46 -12.95 19.60
CA ASP A 274 9.93 -12.86 19.68
C ASP A 274 10.50 -11.62 18.94
N ASN A 275 9.77 -11.00 18.01
CA ASN A 275 10.28 -9.95 17.12
C ASN A 275 9.75 -8.53 17.43
N VAL A 276 9.31 -8.25 18.66
CA VAL A 276 8.79 -6.91 19.06
C VAL A 276 9.90 -5.92 19.43
N ASN A 277 11.17 -6.33 19.37
CA ASN A 277 12.35 -5.49 19.66
C ASN A 277 12.97 -4.89 18.39
N LEU A 278 12.19 -4.29 17.53
CA LEU A 278 12.69 -3.47 16.41
C LEU A 278 12.23 -2.03 16.52
#